data_3a9eeb5db6326cc5c3d1c31eb91c80d3
#
_entry.id   3a9eeb5db6326cc5c3d1c31eb91c80d3
#
_cell.length_a   1.000
_cell.length_b   1.000
_cell.length_c   1.000
_cell.angle_alpha   90.00
_cell.angle_beta   90.00
_cell.angle_gamma   90.00
#
_symmetry.space_group_name_H-M   'P 1'
#
loop_
_entity.id
_entity.type
_entity.pdbx_description
1 polymer ?
#
loop_
_entity_poly.entity_id
_entity_poly.type
_entity_poly.pdbx_seq_one_letter_code
_entity_poly.pdbx_strand_id
1 'polypeptide(L)'
;RIEYFADYNSAFEGFKGGSYTFRTEYMSKLWATGYDFPAIEKKWVTKKLLPSGDMAPGQSFIINLRKDKFKDIRVRKAIGLMFNFEWSNKTLFYDLYARINSFWENSDMAATGKPSKDELIILNSLKNTLPSGIIDSDVAEVSVSSTKQLDRKNLRMASKLLDDAGWEVGDDGLRKNKNGATLDIEILNDSQAFTRIIEPFIENLKSLGVNAVHTKIDNAQMTERERSFDFDIVTGNFPMSFTPGSGLKQYFGSETADVSIFNKAGIKSEVIDELIEVVMAAKTRDELKVAVKTLDRVLRSYYFWIPQWFKDVHTVAYYDYYEHPENLPPYDMGLLDFWWINNEKYNELKNEGAF
;
A
#
# COMPACT_ATOMS: atom_id res chain seq x y z
N ARG A 1 -25.60 -7.88 -16.70
CA ARG A 1 -26.33 -7.17 -15.62
C ARG A 1 -25.39 -7.01 -14.44
N ILE A 2 -25.41 -5.84 -13.79
CA ILE A 2 -24.67 -5.55 -12.55
C ILE A 2 -25.70 -5.39 -11.43
N GLU A 3 -25.51 -6.12 -10.32
CA GLU A 3 -26.34 -6.03 -9.14
C GLU A 3 -25.69 -5.13 -8.09
N TYR A 4 -26.47 -4.23 -7.49
CA TYR A 4 -26.04 -3.32 -6.45
C TYR A 4 -26.67 -3.71 -5.11
N PHE A 5 -25.87 -3.73 -4.06
CA PHE A 5 -26.29 -4.06 -2.70
C PHE A 5 -25.95 -2.94 -1.73
N ALA A 6 -26.69 -2.83 -0.63
CA ALA A 6 -26.51 -1.78 0.36
C ALA A 6 -25.15 -1.86 1.08
N ASP A 7 -24.61 -3.06 1.26
CA ASP A 7 -23.34 -3.32 1.92
C ASP A 7 -22.67 -4.61 1.40
N TYR A 8 -21.42 -4.78 1.80
CA TYR A 8 -20.57 -5.88 1.34
C TYR A 8 -21.05 -7.27 1.77
N ASN A 9 -21.62 -7.38 2.98
CA ASN A 9 -22.11 -8.65 3.51
C ASN A 9 -23.42 -9.04 2.79
N SER A 10 -24.35 -8.11 2.61
CA SER A 10 -25.57 -8.32 1.83
C SER A 10 -25.26 -8.76 0.39
N ALA A 11 -24.21 -8.18 -0.23
CA ALA A 11 -23.74 -8.63 -1.53
C ALA A 11 -23.22 -10.08 -1.48
N PHE A 12 -22.49 -10.46 -0.44
CA PHE A 12 -21.99 -11.82 -0.31
C PHE A 12 -23.12 -12.84 -0.10
N GLU A 13 -24.13 -12.52 0.73
CA GLU A 13 -25.32 -13.36 0.90
C GLU A 13 -26.12 -13.50 -0.42
N GLY A 14 -26.24 -12.41 -1.19
CA GLY A 14 -26.85 -12.45 -2.52
C GLY A 14 -26.09 -13.39 -3.49
N PHE A 15 -24.77 -13.41 -3.45
CA PHE A 15 -23.97 -14.36 -4.21
C PHE A 15 -24.20 -15.81 -3.82
N LYS A 16 -24.25 -16.10 -2.51
CA LYS A 16 -24.54 -17.45 -1.99
C LYS A 16 -25.92 -17.96 -2.41
N GLY A 17 -26.89 -17.03 -2.48
CA GLY A 17 -28.26 -17.30 -2.94
C GLY A 17 -28.47 -17.27 -4.45
N GLY A 18 -27.43 -17.09 -5.26
CA GLY A 18 -27.53 -17.07 -6.73
C GLY A 18 -28.17 -15.81 -7.31
N SER A 19 -28.37 -14.74 -6.54
CA SER A 19 -28.91 -13.46 -7.06
C SER A 19 -28.02 -12.85 -8.14
N TYR A 20 -26.73 -13.13 -8.08
CA TYR A 20 -25.75 -12.89 -9.13
C TYR A 20 -24.69 -14.00 -9.08
N THR A 21 -23.97 -14.20 -10.16
CA THR A 21 -23.25 -15.45 -10.41
C THR A 21 -21.75 -15.29 -10.67
N PHE A 22 -21.23 -14.07 -10.61
CA PHE A 22 -19.80 -13.77 -10.68
C PHE A 22 -19.45 -12.71 -9.62
N ARG A 23 -18.38 -12.98 -8.84
CA ARG A 23 -17.91 -12.09 -7.78
C ARG A 23 -16.40 -12.00 -7.77
N THR A 24 -15.87 -10.78 -7.72
CA THR A 24 -14.50 -10.50 -7.29
C THR A 24 -14.51 -10.30 -5.78
N GLU A 25 -13.73 -11.08 -5.05
CA GLU A 25 -13.67 -11.00 -3.60
C GLU A 25 -12.50 -10.13 -3.16
N TYR A 26 -12.79 -9.04 -2.45
CA TYR A 26 -11.76 -8.12 -1.98
C TYR A 26 -11.36 -8.35 -0.51
N MET A 27 -12.18 -9.06 0.27
CA MET A 27 -11.92 -9.31 1.67
C MET A 27 -11.21 -10.64 1.89
N SER A 28 -9.94 -10.60 2.33
CA SER A 28 -9.15 -11.81 2.63
C SER A 28 -9.82 -12.75 3.64
N LYS A 29 -10.48 -12.20 4.66
CA LYS A 29 -11.22 -13.00 5.63
C LYS A 29 -12.35 -13.79 4.98
N LEU A 30 -13.20 -13.14 4.18
CA LEU A 30 -14.29 -13.85 3.48
C LEU A 30 -13.73 -14.88 2.52
N TRP A 31 -12.67 -14.54 1.75
CA TRP A 31 -12.01 -15.48 0.84
C TRP A 31 -11.54 -16.74 1.57
N ALA A 32 -10.94 -16.59 2.75
CA ALA A 32 -10.39 -17.69 3.51
C ALA A 32 -11.47 -18.53 4.24
N THR A 33 -12.52 -17.87 4.76
CA THR A 33 -13.43 -18.51 5.74
C THR A 33 -14.91 -18.45 5.38
N GLY A 34 -15.31 -17.68 4.37
CA GLY A 34 -16.72 -17.46 4.04
C GLY A 34 -17.27 -18.36 2.93
N TYR A 35 -16.39 -18.97 2.14
CA TYR A 35 -16.77 -19.81 1.00
C TYR A 35 -16.98 -21.28 1.41
N ASP A 36 -17.84 -21.47 2.42
CA ASP A 36 -18.28 -22.75 2.94
C ASP A 36 -19.83 -22.75 2.95
N PHE A 37 -20.43 -23.03 1.78
CA PHE A 37 -21.87 -22.99 1.56
C PHE A 37 -22.29 -23.99 0.47
N PRO A 38 -23.58 -24.38 0.43
CA PRO A 38 -24.04 -25.51 -0.40
C PRO A 38 -23.65 -25.47 -1.89
N ALA A 39 -23.58 -24.27 -2.51
CA ALA A 39 -23.20 -24.16 -3.93
C ALA A 39 -21.72 -24.49 -4.17
N ILE A 40 -20.83 -24.27 -3.18
CA ILE A 40 -19.42 -24.71 -3.23
C ILE A 40 -19.34 -26.22 -3.07
N GLU A 41 -20.05 -26.80 -2.08
CA GLU A 41 -20.08 -28.26 -1.83
C GLU A 41 -20.59 -29.03 -3.05
N LYS A 42 -21.63 -28.50 -3.68
CA LYS A 42 -22.23 -29.07 -4.92
C LYS A 42 -21.40 -28.81 -6.18
N LYS A 43 -20.29 -28.05 -6.05
CA LYS A 43 -19.44 -27.64 -7.19
C LYS A 43 -20.15 -26.76 -8.23
N TRP A 44 -21.24 -26.12 -7.85
CA TRP A 44 -21.90 -25.11 -8.68
C TRP A 44 -21.11 -23.83 -8.78
N VAL A 45 -20.32 -23.53 -7.73
CA VAL A 45 -19.45 -22.34 -7.64
C VAL A 45 -17.99 -22.78 -7.59
N THR A 46 -17.20 -22.15 -8.43
CA THR A 46 -15.74 -22.31 -8.50
C THR A 46 -15.06 -21.11 -7.88
N LYS A 47 -14.02 -21.34 -7.07
CA LYS A 47 -13.08 -20.33 -6.58
C LYS A 47 -11.79 -20.42 -7.36
N LYS A 48 -11.28 -19.28 -7.85
CA LYS A 48 -9.98 -19.23 -8.52
C LYS A 48 -9.13 -18.04 -8.06
N LEU A 49 -7.82 -18.27 -8.09
CA LEU A 49 -6.80 -17.23 -8.06
C LEU A 49 -6.31 -17.07 -9.49
N LEU A 50 -6.51 -15.90 -10.08
CA LEU A 50 -6.05 -15.58 -11.42
C LEU A 50 -4.90 -14.57 -11.30
N PRO A 51 -3.80 -14.73 -12.07
CA PRO A 51 -2.71 -13.75 -12.04
C PRO A 51 -3.20 -12.34 -12.34
N SER A 52 -2.71 -11.35 -11.58
CA SER A 52 -2.95 -9.93 -11.83
C SER A 52 -1.63 -9.24 -12.15
N GLY A 53 -1.58 -8.56 -13.29
CA GLY A 53 -0.49 -7.65 -13.66
C GLY A 53 -0.80 -6.19 -13.32
N ASP A 54 -1.87 -5.93 -12.56
CA ASP A 54 -2.20 -4.57 -12.13
C ASP A 54 -1.08 -4.00 -11.27
N MET A 55 -0.76 -2.73 -11.52
CA MET A 55 0.18 -2.01 -10.66
C MET A 55 -0.42 -1.88 -9.25
N ALA A 56 0.41 -2.10 -8.23
CA ALA A 56 -0.03 -1.94 -6.85
C ALA A 56 -0.50 -0.50 -6.58
N PRO A 57 -1.57 -0.29 -5.82
CA PRO A 57 -2.15 1.05 -5.59
C PRO A 57 -1.30 1.93 -4.67
N GLY A 58 -0.10 1.52 -4.27
CA GLY A 58 0.76 2.27 -3.36
C GLY A 58 0.16 2.49 -1.97
N GLN A 59 -0.66 1.53 -1.50
CA GLN A 59 -1.30 1.61 -0.19
C GLN A 59 -0.29 1.66 0.95
N SER A 60 -0.44 2.61 1.87
CA SER A 60 0.57 2.89 2.90
C SER A 60 0.01 3.65 4.10
N PHE A 61 0.79 3.67 5.19
CA PHE A 61 0.72 4.73 6.17
C PHE A 61 1.64 5.88 5.72
N ILE A 62 1.10 7.09 5.62
CA ILE A 62 1.79 8.27 5.10
C ILE A 62 2.13 9.18 6.28
N ILE A 63 3.41 9.49 6.44
CA ILE A 63 3.96 10.32 7.52
C ILE A 63 3.95 11.78 7.06
N ASN A 64 3.40 12.67 7.86
CA ASN A 64 3.32 14.11 7.57
C ASN A 64 4.65 14.80 7.92
N LEU A 65 5.46 15.07 6.90
CA LEU A 65 6.79 15.71 7.06
C LEU A 65 6.73 17.18 7.49
N ARG A 66 5.53 17.80 7.52
CA ARG A 66 5.35 19.17 8.04
C ARG A 66 5.51 19.21 9.56
N LYS A 67 5.32 18.08 10.24
CA LYS A 67 5.49 17.98 11.70
C LYS A 67 6.98 17.84 12.06
N ASP A 68 7.48 18.69 12.95
CA ASP A 68 8.91 18.77 13.31
C ASP A 68 9.50 17.44 13.76
N LYS A 69 8.75 16.64 14.51
CA LYS A 69 9.16 15.31 15.01
C LYS A 69 9.52 14.32 13.88
N PHE A 70 9.01 14.53 12.67
CA PHE A 70 9.27 13.67 11.50
C PHE A 70 10.31 14.24 10.53
N LYS A 71 10.91 15.38 10.80
CA LYS A 71 11.98 15.95 9.95
C LYS A 71 13.22 15.05 9.94
N ASP A 72 13.54 14.45 11.07
CA ASP A 72 14.65 13.50 11.15
C ASP A 72 14.27 12.15 10.53
N ILE A 73 15.01 11.75 9.51
CA ILE A 73 14.80 10.48 8.79
C ILE A 73 14.91 9.26 9.71
N ARG A 74 15.71 9.34 10.79
CA ARG A 74 15.89 8.25 11.75
C ARG A 74 14.59 7.94 12.49
N VAL A 75 13.82 8.97 12.81
CA VAL A 75 12.48 8.83 13.41
C VAL A 75 11.54 8.11 12.46
N ARG A 76 11.49 8.51 11.18
CA ARG A 76 10.64 7.87 10.18
C ARG A 76 11.01 6.40 9.96
N LYS A 77 12.31 6.09 9.88
CA LYS A 77 12.82 4.72 9.78
C LYS A 77 12.41 3.89 11.00
N ALA A 78 12.57 4.43 12.20
CA ALA A 78 12.20 3.75 13.45
C ALA A 78 10.71 3.40 13.48
N ILE A 79 9.84 4.34 13.10
CA ILE A 79 8.39 4.10 13.02
C ILE A 79 8.08 3.00 11.99
N GLY A 80 8.68 3.05 10.81
CA GLY A 80 8.47 2.05 9.76
C GLY A 80 8.85 0.62 10.18
N LEU A 81 9.90 0.47 11.02
CA LEU A 81 10.33 -0.82 11.58
C LEU A 81 9.28 -1.45 12.51
N MET A 82 8.36 -0.67 13.07
CA MET A 82 7.33 -1.17 13.99
C MET A 82 6.10 -1.72 13.28
N PHE A 83 5.92 -1.44 11.98
CA PHE A 83 4.86 -2.07 11.20
C PHE A 83 5.27 -3.46 10.74
N ASN A 84 4.62 -4.49 11.27
CA ASN A 84 4.91 -5.89 10.94
C ASN A 84 3.90 -6.43 9.91
N PHE A 85 4.29 -6.40 8.64
CA PHE A 85 3.49 -6.94 7.56
C PHE A 85 3.41 -8.47 7.61
N GLU A 86 4.52 -9.16 7.88
CA GLU A 86 4.60 -10.63 7.85
C GLU A 86 3.64 -11.26 8.86
N TRP A 87 3.58 -10.70 10.08
CA TRP A 87 2.59 -11.11 11.07
C TRP A 87 1.17 -10.78 10.62
N SER A 88 0.94 -9.56 10.11
CA SER A 88 -0.38 -9.13 9.63
C SER A 88 -0.86 -10.01 8.47
N ASN A 89 0.03 -10.33 7.52
CA ASN A 89 -0.31 -11.18 6.39
C ASN A 89 -0.72 -12.57 6.84
N LYS A 90 0.07 -13.17 7.70
CA LYS A 90 -0.20 -14.52 8.21
C LYS A 90 -1.44 -14.59 9.10
N THR A 91 -1.59 -13.62 10.01
CA THR A 91 -2.62 -13.69 11.07
C THR A 91 -3.94 -13.06 10.67
N LEU A 92 -3.90 -11.95 9.92
CA LEU A 92 -5.09 -11.18 9.56
C LEU A 92 -5.53 -11.40 8.12
N PHE A 93 -4.60 -11.75 7.21
CA PHE A 93 -4.86 -11.77 5.77
C PHE A 93 -4.72 -13.16 5.14
N TYR A 94 -4.41 -14.20 5.94
CA TYR A 94 -4.34 -15.60 5.49
C TYR A 94 -3.33 -15.82 4.35
N ASP A 95 -2.20 -15.10 4.41
CA ASP A 95 -1.13 -15.09 3.41
C ASP A 95 -1.59 -14.69 1.98
N LEU A 96 -2.68 -13.91 1.87
CA LEU A 96 -3.29 -13.55 0.59
C LEU A 96 -2.60 -12.37 -0.10
N TYR A 97 -1.81 -11.59 0.61
CA TYR A 97 -1.24 -10.34 0.06
C TYR A 97 0.28 -10.42 -0.10
N ALA A 98 0.77 -9.70 -1.10
CA ALA A 98 2.19 -9.40 -1.29
C ALA A 98 2.55 -8.04 -0.66
N ARG A 99 3.82 -7.88 -0.27
CA ARG A 99 4.34 -6.62 0.28
C ARG A 99 4.57 -5.60 -0.84
N ILE A 100 4.18 -4.36 -0.60
CA ILE A 100 4.59 -3.24 -1.45
C ILE A 100 5.99 -2.80 -1.02
N ASN A 101 6.92 -2.63 -1.99
CA ASN A 101 8.26 -2.09 -1.78
C ASN A 101 8.53 -0.83 -2.61
N SER A 102 7.78 -0.61 -3.67
CA SER A 102 7.96 0.46 -4.65
C SER A 102 6.68 1.24 -4.86
N PHE A 103 6.77 2.50 -5.24
CA PHE A 103 5.62 3.27 -5.72
C PHE A 103 5.06 2.71 -7.03
N TRP A 104 5.92 2.03 -7.83
CA TRP A 104 5.56 1.31 -9.06
C TRP A 104 5.61 -0.21 -8.87
N GLU A 105 5.22 -0.70 -7.69
CA GLU A 105 5.20 -2.14 -7.38
C GLU A 105 4.36 -2.93 -8.39
N ASN A 106 4.78 -4.15 -8.67
CA ASN A 106 4.22 -5.03 -9.70
C ASN A 106 4.35 -4.46 -11.12
N SER A 107 5.42 -3.72 -11.39
CA SER A 107 5.73 -3.21 -12.73
C SER A 107 7.22 -3.24 -13.05
N ASP A 108 7.54 -3.11 -14.33
CA ASP A 108 8.91 -3.00 -14.82
C ASP A 108 9.56 -1.62 -14.57
N MET A 109 8.82 -0.72 -13.90
CA MET A 109 9.27 0.61 -13.48
C MET A 109 9.74 0.67 -12.03
N ALA A 110 9.54 -0.37 -11.22
CA ALA A 110 10.04 -0.42 -9.86
C ALA A 110 11.59 -0.46 -9.84
N ALA A 111 12.20 0.38 -9.00
CA ALA A 111 13.65 0.34 -8.80
C ALA A 111 14.04 -0.88 -7.96
N THR A 112 15.13 -1.55 -8.34
CA THR A 112 15.68 -2.71 -7.63
C THR A 112 17.19 -2.63 -7.53
N GLY A 113 17.79 -3.22 -6.49
CA GLY A 113 19.23 -3.28 -6.32
C GLY A 113 19.94 -1.93 -6.43
N LYS A 114 21.16 -1.92 -6.93
CA LYS A 114 21.93 -0.70 -7.21
C LYS A 114 21.44 0.02 -8.46
N PRO A 115 21.71 1.32 -8.59
CA PRO A 115 21.36 2.06 -9.81
C PRO A 115 22.05 1.42 -11.04
N SER A 116 21.30 1.28 -12.13
CA SER A 116 21.86 0.91 -13.43
C SER A 116 22.75 2.02 -13.99
N LYS A 117 23.49 1.73 -15.05
CA LYS A 117 24.32 2.74 -15.74
C LYS A 117 23.47 3.93 -16.23
N ASP A 118 22.27 3.66 -16.74
CA ASP A 118 21.39 4.69 -17.28
C ASP A 118 20.76 5.52 -16.15
N GLU A 119 20.37 4.89 -15.01
CA GLU A 119 19.98 5.64 -13.81
C GLU A 119 21.10 6.54 -13.29
N LEU A 120 22.36 6.05 -13.30
CA LEU A 120 23.53 6.85 -12.89
C LEU A 120 23.76 8.06 -13.79
N ILE A 121 23.48 7.97 -15.10
CA ILE A 121 23.57 9.13 -16.01
C ILE A 121 22.58 10.20 -15.55
N ILE A 122 21.34 9.85 -15.24
CA ILE A 122 20.34 10.79 -14.74
C ILE A 122 20.79 11.36 -13.38
N LEU A 123 21.12 10.50 -12.41
CA LEU A 123 21.51 10.92 -11.05
C LEU A 123 22.69 11.89 -11.06
N ASN A 124 23.70 11.64 -11.91
CA ASN A 124 24.89 12.52 -12.03
C ASN A 124 24.61 13.83 -12.80
N SER A 125 23.49 13.93 -13.52
CA SER A 125 23.10 15.15 -14.23
C SER A 125 22.31 16.11 -13.36
N LEU A 126 21.79 15.68 -12.20
CA LEU A 126 21.00 16.50 -11.30
C LEU A 126 21.87 17.60 -10.66
N LYS A 127 21.29 18.78 -10.51
CA LYS A 127 22.00 19.97 -9.99
C LYS A 127 22.04 20.00 -8.47
N ASN A 128 21.06 19.39 -7.84
CA ASN A 128 20.87 19.42 -6.40
C ASN A 128 21.51 18.23 -5.70
N THR A 129 21.81 18.40 -4.42
CA THR A 129 22.47 17.37 -3.61
C THR A 129 21.57 16.14 -3.41
N LEU A 130 22.05 15.01 -3.87
CA LEU A 130 21.36 13.74 -3.74
C LEU A 130 21.31 13.26 -2.27
N PRO A 131 20.26 12.53 -1.87
CA PRO A 131 20.26 11.80 -0.61
C PRO A 131 21.46 10.86 -0.52
N SER A 132 22.03 10.72 0.69
CA SER A 132 23.19 9.86 0.92
C SER A 132 22.93 8.43 0.49
N GLY A 133 23.92 7.81 -0.19
CA GLY A 133 23.87 6.40 -0.61
C GLY A 133 23.10 6.12 -1.91
N ILE A 134 22.45 7.11 -2.52
CA ILE A 134 21.62 6.89 -3.74
C ILE A 134 22.44 6.31 -4.90
N ILE A 135 23.70 6.69 -5.03
CA ILE A 135 24.54 6.33 -6.19
C ILE A 135 25.16 4.94 -6.03
N ASP A 136 25.48 4.52 -4.82
CA ASP A 136 26.36 3.36 -4.55
C ASP A 136 25.68 2.25 -3.74
N SER A 137 24.52 2.51 -3.15
CA SER A 137 23.79 1.56 -2.34
C SER A 137 22.59 0.95 -3.09
N ASP A 138 22.12 -0.17 -2.61
CA ASP A 138 20.84 -0.72 -3.06
C ASP A 138 19.69 0.25 -2.72
N VAL A 139 18.65 0.22 -3.53
CA VAL A 139 17.42 0.99 -3.26
C VAL A 139 16.89 0.68 -1.87
N ALA A 140 16.36 1.71 -1.20
CA ALA A 140 15.75 1.52 0.11
C ALA A 140 14.56 0.54 0.03
N GLU A 141 14.70 -0.58 0.71
CA GLU A 141 13.65 -1.59 0.82
C GLU A 141 12.99 -1.53 2.20
N VAL A 142 11.76 -2.02 2.28
CA VAL A 142 11.09 -2.18 3.56
C VAL A 142 11.75 -3.29 4.37
N SER A 143 11.74 -3.13 5.69
CA SER A 143 12.25 -4.17 6.57
C SER A 143 11.34 -5.39 6.56
N VAL A 144 11.95 -6.57 6.53
CA VAL A 144 11.24 -7.82 6.76
C VAL A 144 11.20 -8.09 8.26
N SER A 145 10.04 -8.46 8.78
CA SER A 145 9.82 -8.80 10.18
C SER A 145 9.62 -10.30 10.36
N SER A 146 9.68 -10.76 11.61
CA SER A 146 9.26 -12.12 11.94
C SER A 146 7.74 -12.25 11.96
N THR A 147 7.24 -13.48 12.00
CA THR A 147 5.79 -13.77 12.14
C THR A 147 5.25 -13.59 13.58
N LYS A 148 6.01 -13.00 14.49
CA LYS A 148 5.54 -12.56 15.81
C LYS A 148 5.14 -11.10 15.73
N GLN A 149 4.02 -10.68 16.35
CA GLN A 149 3.52 -9.31 16.28
C GLN A 149 4.63 -8.28 16.52
N LEU A 150 5.37 -8.41 17.62
CA LEU A 150 6.52 -7.59 17.91
C LEU A 150 7.82 -8.30 17.49
N ASP A 151 8.48 -7.78 16.46
CA ASP A 151 9.80 -8.24 16.07
C ASP A 151 10.88 -7.59 16.94
N ARG A 152 11.58 -8.41 17.74
CA ARG A 152 12.60 -7.92 18.68
C ARG A 152 13.84 -7.36 18.00
N LYS A 153 14.18 -7.82 16.77
CA LYS A 153 15.31 -7.27 16.03
C LYS A 153 14.99 -5.87 15.55
N ASN A 154 13.81 -5.71 14.94
CA ASN A 154 13.33 -4.42 14.46
C ASN A 154 13.12 -3.43 15.62
N LEU A 155 12.61 -3.90 16.77
CA LEU A 155 12.46 -3.07 17.98
C LEU A 155 13.84 -2.51 18.45
N ARG A 156 14.87 -3.35 18.51
CA ARG A 156 16.22 -2.88 18.90
C ARG A 156 16.80 -1.88 17.89
N MET A 157 16.60 -2.12 16.59
CA MET A 157 17.04 -1.20 15.54
C MET A 157 16.32 0.14 15.63
N ALA A 158 15.00 0.11 15.83
CA ALA A 158 14.18 1.31 16.00
C ALA A 158 14.55 2.09 17.26
N SER A 159 14.79 1.39 18.38
CA SER A 159 15.25 2.00 19.62
C SER A 159 16.55 2.78 19.38
N LYS A 160 17.56 2.12 18.79
CA LYS A 160 18.83 2.78 18.49
C LYS A 160 18.64 4.02 17.58
N LEU A 161 17.80 3.94 16.55
CA LEU A 161 17.55 5.07 15.65
C LEU A 161 16.91 6.26 16.38
N LEU A 162 16.01 6.01 17.34
CA LEU A 162 15.41 7.07 18.14
C LEU A 162 16.40 7.65 19.15
N ASP A 163 17.22 6.81 19.80
CA ASP A 163 18.31 7.27 20.68
C ASP A 163 19.30 8.16 19.91
N ASP A 164 19.75 7.71 18.74
CA ASP A 164 20.64 8.48 17.85
C ASP A 164 19.98 9.80 17.36
N ALA A 165 18.65 9.86 17.29
CA ALA A 165 17.88 11.05 16.92
C ALA A 165 17.58 11.97 18.12
N GLY A 166 18.03 11.63 19.33
CA GLY A 166 17.84 12.43 20.55
C GLY A 166 16.47 12.24 21.21
N TRP A 167 15.81 11.12 20.98
CA TRP A 167 14.59 10.69 21.65
C TRP A 167 14.91 9.58 22.65
N GLU A 168 15.23 9.94 23.88
CA GLU A 168 15.65 9.02 24.94
C GLU A 168 14.46 8.55 25.77
N VAL A 169 14.54 7.34 26.33
CA VAL A 169 13.50 6.79 27.21
C VAL A 169 13.60 7.44 28.57
N GLY A 170 12.52 8.10 29.01
CA GLY A 170 12.41 8.69 30.35
C GLY A 170 12.02 7.67 31.42
N ASP A 171 11.97 8.11 32.68
CA ASP A 171 11.60 7.30 33.85
C ASP A 171 10.18 6.72 33.77
N ASP A 172 9.30 7.37 33.02
CA ASP A 172 7.94 6.93 32.73
C ASP A 172 7.86 5.91 31.56
N GLY A 173 8.99 5.52 30.97
CA GLY A 173 9.06 4.61 29.84
C GLY A 173 8.74 5.25 28.49
N LEU A 174 8.40 6.53 28.47
CA LEU A 174 8.11 7.26 27.22
C LEU A 174 9.37 7.93 26.66
N ARG A 175 9.45 8.02 25.34
CA ARG A 175 10.55 8.71 24.67
C ARG A 175 10.36 10.21 24.69
N LYS A 176 11.39 10.93 25.10
CA LYS A 176 11.42 12.38 25.22
C LYS A 176 12.62 12.96 24.47
N ASN A 177 12.43 14.14 23.92
CA ASN A 177 13.53 14.91 23.36
C ASN A 177 14.26 15.72 24.48
N LYS A 178 15.34 16.38 24.12
CA LYS A 178 16.16 17.20 25.03
C LYS A 178 15.38 18.31 25.78
N ASN A 179 14.20 18.69 25.28
CA ASN A 179 13.34 19.69 25.90
C ASN A 179 12.26 19.05 26.81
N GLY A 180 12.29 17.75 27.01
CA GLY A 180 11.31 17.00 27.80
C GLY A 180 9.98 16.71 27.08
N ALA A 181 9.82 17.10 25.83
CA ALA A 181 8.61 16.81 25.07
C ALA A 181 8.55 15.33 24.65
N THR A 182 7.42 14.69 24.90
CA THR A 182 7.16 13.28 24.55
C THR A 182 7.03 13.09 23.03
N LEU A 183 7.44 11.94 22.54
CA LEU A 183 7.21 11.53 21.16
C LEU A 183 5.78 11.00 21.02
N ASP A 184 4.85 11.92 20.79
CA ASP A 184 3.43 11.62 20.58
C ASP A 184 3.20 11.36 19.07
N ILE A 185 2.48 10.29 18.73
CA ILE A 185 2.13 9.94 17.35
C ILE A 185 0.67 9.52 17.28
N GLU A 186 -0.10 10.22 16.45
CA GLU A 186 -1.47 9.86 16.11
C GLU A 186 -1.52 9.16 14.73
N ILE A 187 -2.15 7.99 14.68
CA ILE A 187 -2.54 7.36 13.42
C ILE A 187 -4.02 7.60 13.21
N LEU A 188 -4.34 8.39 12.19
CA LEU A 188 -5.69 8.81 11.85
C LEU A 188 -6.25 7.93 10.71
N ASN A 189 -7.50 7.49 10.88
CA ASN A 189 -8.20 6.74 9.84
C ASN A 189 -9.73 6.86 9.97
N ASP A 190 -10.45 6.56 8.88
CA ASP A 190 -11.92 6.56 8.79
C ASP A 190 -12.51 5.15 8.59
N SER A 191 -11.70 4.15 8.27
CA SER A 191 -12.15 2.80 7.96
C SER A 191 -12.16 1.85 9.15
N GLN A 192 -13.31 1.27 9.50
CA GLN A 192 -13.42 0.24 10.52
C GLN A 192 -12.57 -1.00 10.19
N ALA A 193 -12.39 -1.32 8.92
CA ALA A 193 -11.60 -2.47 8.50
C ALA A 193 -10.12 -2.35 8.86
N PHE A 194 -9.59 -1.12 8.93
CA PHE A 194 -8.20 -0.85 9.27
C PHE A 194 -7.91 -0.90 10.77
N THR A 195 -8.90 -0.81 11.65
CA THR A 195 -8.69 -0.86 13.10
C THR A 195 -7.87 -2.08 13.52
N ARG A 196 -8.21 -3.27 13.04
CA ARG A 196 -7.51 -4.52 13.37
C ARG A 196 -6.05 -4.57 12.87
N ILE A 197 -5.66 -3.65 12.00
CA ILE A 197 -4.33 -3.54 11.43
C ILE A 197 -3.52 -2.46 12.16
N ILE A 198 -4.17 -1.36 12.50
CA ILE A 198 -3.56 -0.22 13.19
C ILE A 198 -3.28 -0.56 14.65
N GLU A 199 -4.18 -1.23 15.36
CA GLU A 199 -4.00 -1.52 16.78
C GLU A 199 -2.71 -2.31 17.09
N PRO A 200 -2.36 -3.40 16.39
CA PRO A 200 -1.09 -4.07 16.60
C PRO A 200 0.13 -3.18 16.29
N PHE A 201 0.02 -2.27 15.33
CA PHE A 201 1.07 -1.31 15.04
C PHE A 201 1.23 -0.29 16.17
N ILE A 202 0.13 0.21 16.74
CA ILE A 202 0.12 1.06 17.95
C ILE A 202 0.80 0.35 19.13
N GLU A 203 0.48 -0.92 19.39
CA GLU A 203 1.09 -1.71 20.46
C GLU A 203 2.62 -1.87 20.26
N ASN A 204 3.06 -2.06 19.03
CA ASN A 204 4.49 -2.10 18.72
C ASN A 204 5.17 -0.74 18.95
N LEU A 205 4.53 0.36 18.55
CA LEU A 205 5.03 1.73 18.82
C LEU A 205 5.10 2.03 20.32
N LYS A 206 4.10 1.63 21.09
CA LYS A 206 4.11 1.76 22.57
C LYS A 206 5.25 0.94 23.18
N SER A 207 5.51 -0.28 22.66
CA SER A 207 6.64 -1.10 23.10
C SER A 207 8.00 -0.45 22.81
N LEU A 208 8.07 0.48 21.86
CA LEU A 208 9.25 1.29 21.55
C LEU A 208 9.38 2.52 22.48
N GLY A 209 8.39 2.79 23.32
CA GLY A 209 8.31 3.98 24.18
C GLY A 209 7.65 5.19 23.51
N VAL A 210 7.03 5.03 22.35
CA VAL A 210 6.27 6.08 21.67
C VAL A 210 4.88 6.19 22.29
N ASN A 211 4.43 7.41 22.61
CA ASN A 211 3.05 7.67 23.02
C ASN A 211 2.13 7.66 21.79
N ALA A 212 1.80 6.45 21.31
CA ALA A 212 1.05 6.25 20.08
C ALA A 212 -0.44 6.05 20.37
N VAL A 213 -1.28 6.70 19.57
CA VAL A 213 -2.74 6.58 19.63
C VAL A 213 -3.33 6.34 18.24
N HIS A 214 -4.40 5.56 18.19
CA HIS A 214 -5.23 5.40 17.00
C HIS A 214 -6.50 6.24 17.13
N THR A 215 -6.73 7.14 16.20
CA THR A 215 -7.93 7.98 16.16
C THR A 215 -8.76 7.62 14.94
N LYS A 216 -9.94 7.03 15.20
CA LYS A 216 -10.91 6.75 14.16
C LYS A 216 -11.96 7.85 14.12
N ILE A 217 -12.17 8.43 12.95
CA ILE A 217 -13.15 9.50 12.70
C ILE A 217 -14.03 9.14 11.50
N ASP A 218 -15.06 9.95 11.23
CA ASP A 218 -15.87 9.82 10.04
C ASP A 218 -15.22 10.46 8.80
N ASN A 219 -15.75 10.16 7.61
CA ASN A 219 -15.20 10.64 6.34
C ASN A 219 -15.19 12.17 6.21
N ALA A 220 -16.16 12.89 6.80
CA ALA A 220 -16.21 14.34 6.71
C ALA A 220 -15.08 14.97 7.54
N GLN A 221 -14.90 14.50 8.77
CA GLN A 221 -13.80 14.90 9.63
C GLN A 221 -12.44 14.50 9.02
N MET A 222 -12.34 13.31 8.41
CA MET A 222 -11.10 12.88 7.73
C MET A 222 -10.73 13.86 6.62
N THR A 223 -11.69 14.21 5.76
CA THR A 223 -11.49 15.17 4.67
C THR A 223 -11.03 16.53 5.18
N GLU A 224 -11.63 17.03 6.27
CA GLU A 224 -11.27 18.32 6.85
C GLU A 224 -9.85 18.31 7.44
N ARG A 225 -9.48 17.25 8.18
CA ARG A 225 -8.14 17.10 8.73
C ARG A 225 -7.07 16.89 7.65
N GLU A 226 -7.39 16.19 6.56
CA GLU A 226 -6.50 16.07 5.40
C GLU A 226 -6.31 17.43 4.69
N ARG A 227 -7.38 18.23 4.53
CA ARG A 227 -7.29 19.57 3.90
C ARG A 227 -6.48 20.57 4.73
N SER A 228 -6.60 20.50 6.04
CA SER A 228 -5.82 21.32 6.97
C SER A 228 -4.43 20.76 7.29
N PHE A 229 -4.08 19.59 6.76
CA PHE A 229 -2.85 18.83 7.08
C PHE A 229 -2.68 18.58 8.59
N ASP A 230 -3.79 18.50 9.32
CA ASP A 230 -3.78 18.27 10.76
C ASP A 230 -3.84 16.78 11.09
N PHE A 231 -2.72 16.10 10.88
CA PHE A 231 -2.49 14.71 11.24
C PHE A 231 -0.99 14.43 11.37
N ASP A 232 -0.66 13.35 12.05
CA ASP A 232 0.71 12.83 12.10
C ASP A 232 0.93 11.75 11.04
N ILE A 233 0.10 10.72 11.06
CA ILE A 233 0.13 9.60 10.12
C ILE A 233 -1.31 9.30 9.67
N VAL A 234 -1.51 9.11 8.37
CA VAL A 234 -2.81 8.70 7.79
C VAL A 234 -2.63 7.47 6.91
N THR A 235 -3.71 6.71 6.72
CA THR A 235 -3.77 5.72 5.65
C THR A 235 -4.00 6.42 4.31
N GLY A 236 -3.39 5.92 3.25
CA GLY A 236 -3.57 6.49 1.92
C GLY A 236 -2.94 5.66 0.82
N ASN A 237 -3.15 6.10 -0.40
CA ASN A 237 -2.64 5.45 -1.60
C ASN A 237 -1.82 6.44 -2.44
N PHE A 238 -0.84 5.89 -3.15
CA PHE A 238 -0.13 6.56 -4.22
C PHE A 238 -0.42 5.81 -5.53
N PRO A 239 -1.57 6.09 -6.19
CA PRO A 239 -1.96 5.39 -7.41
C PRO A 239 -1.09 5.85 -8.58
N MET A 240 -0.03 5.09 -8.85
CA MET A 240 0.85 5.37 -9.98
C MET A 240 0.29 4.76 -11.28
N SER A 241 0.88 5.13 -12.39
CA SER A 241 0.46 4.74 -13.74
C SER A 241 1.62 4.12 -14.52
N PHE A 242 1.31 3.29 -15.51
CA PHE A 242 2.29 2.83 -16.50
C PHE A 242 2.77 3.94 -17.45
N THR A 243 2.09 5.08 -17.45
CA THR A 243 2.43 6.28 -18.21
C THR A 243 2.42 7.50 -17.30
N PRO A 244 3.31 7.57 -16.28
CA PRO A 244 3.34 8.68 -15.35
C PRO A 244 3.73 9.99 -16.08
N GLY A 245 3.17 11.10 -15.61
CA GLY A 245 3.37 12.40 -16.20
C GLY A 245 3.13 13.52 -15.18
N SER A 246 2.50 14.62 -15.61
CA SER A 246 2.27 15.83 -14.77
C SER A 246 1.54 15.57 -13.45
N GLY A 247 0.77 14.48 -13.35
CA GLY A 247 0.12 14.07 -12.09
C GLY A 247 1.10 13.80 -10.95
N LEU A 248 2.36 13.47 -11.25
CA LEU A 248 3.41 13.30 -10.24
C LEU A 248 3.64 14.56 -9.41
N LYS A 249 3.47 15.75 -10.01
CA LYS A 249 3.60 17.03 -9.30
C LYS A 249 2.58 17.16 -8.18
N GLN A 250 1.36 16.62 -8.35
CA GLN A 250 0.32 16.69 -7.32
C GLN A 250 0.68 15.87 -6.07
N TYR A 251 1.38 14.73 -6.25
CA TYR A 251 1.74 13.84 -5.15
C TYR A 251 3.08 14.18 -4.51
N PHE A 252 4.06 14.67 -5.29
CA PHE A 252 5.45 14.76 -4.87
C PHE A 252 6.12 16.11 -5.12
N GLY A 253 5.48 17.03 -5.87
CA GLY A 253 6.06 18.33 -6.20
C GLY A 253 6.14 19.25 -4.98
N SER A 254 7.26 19.97 -4.83
CA SER A 254 7.48 20.89 -3.71
C SER A 254 6.43 22.00 -3.66
N GLU A 255 5.97 22.50 -4.80
CA GLU A 255 4.95 23.54 -4.93
C GLU A 255 3.57 23.10 -4.41
N THR A 256 3.30 21.78 -4.42
CA THR A 256 2.02 21.22 -3.97
C THR A 256 2.02 20.81 -2.51
N ALA A 257 3.17 20.83 -1.86
CA ALA A 257 3.36 20.30 -0.51
C ALA A 257 2.42 20.90 0.55
N ASP A 258 2.08 22.18 0.44
CA ASP A 258 1.23 22.85 1.44
C ASP A 258 -0.15 23.24 0.90
N VAL A 259 -0.50 22.79 -0.32
CA VAL A 259 -1.77 23.17 -0.97
C VAL A 259 -2.57 21.99 -1.52
N SER A 260 -1.91 20.88 -1.86
CA SER A 260 -2.57 19.71 -2.43
C SER A 260 -2.81 18.63 -1.38
N ILE A 261 -4.05 18.19 -1.26
CA ILE A 261 -4.43 17.03 -0.42
C ILE A 261 -3.82 15.72 -0.94
N PHE A 262 -3.34 15.68 -2.18
CA PHE A 262 -2.66 14.51 -2.75
C PHE A 262 -1.21 14.40 -2.27
N ASN A 263 -0.53 15.53 -1.98
CA ASN A 263 0.77 15.53 -1.33
C ASN A 263 0.59 15.41 0.20
N LYS A 264 0.00 14.30 0.63
CA LYS A 264 -0.28 14.04 2.06
C LYS A 264 0.99 14.09 2.92
N ALA A 265 2.10 13.60 2.39
CA ALA A 265 3.38 13.63 3.10
C ALA A 265 3.93 15.05 3.29
N GLY A 266 3.56 16.01 2.45
CA GLY A 266 4.15 17.34 2.46
C GLY A 266 5.62 17.33 2.07
N ILE A 267 6.00 16.43 1.14
CA ILE A 267 7.39 16.35 0.71
C ILE A 267 7.78 17.58 -0.10
N LYS A 268 8.96 18.12 0.22
CA LYS A 268 9.61 19.22 -0.52
C LYS A 268 11.04 18.80 -0.81
N SER A 269 11.36 18.64 -2.08
CA SER A 269 12.70 18.25 -2.50
C SER A 269 12.96 18.67 -3.94
N GLU A 270 13.92 19.57 -4.13
CA GLU A 270 14.34 20.03 -5.46
C GLU A 270 14.84 18.87 -6.33
N VAL A 271 15.44 17.83 -5.73
CA VAL A 271 15.86 16.63 -6.46
C VAL A 271 14.66 15.87 -7.02
N ILE A 272 13.57 15.76 -6.25
CA ILE A 272 12.35 15.12 -6.71
C ILE A 272 11.70 15.97 -7.81
N ASP A 273 11.67 17.29 -7.66
CA ASP A 273 11.13 18.20 -8.67
C ASP A 273 11.90 18.07 -10.00
N GLU A 274 13.24 18.04 -9.96
CA GLU A 274 14.07 17.80 -11.16
C GLU A 274 13.77 16.43 -11.79
N LEU A 275 13.64 15.38 -10.99
CA LEU A 275 13.34 14.03 -11.49
C LEU A 275 11.95 13.93 -12.10
N ILE A 276 10.95 14.64 -11.57
CA ILE A 276 9.62 14.73 -12.19
C ILE A 276 9.73 15.36 -13.60
N GLU A 277 10.53 16.40 -13.76
CA GLU A 277 10.76 16.99 -15.09
C GLU A 277 11.47 16.01 -16.04
N VAL A 278 12.43 15.21 -15.55
CA VAL A 278 13.08 14.16 -16.34
C VAL A 278 12.06 13.11 -16.81
N VAL A 279 11.17 12.68 -15.92
CA VAL A 279 10.06 11.74 -16.27
C VAL A 279 9.16 12.34 -17.33
N MET A 280 8.78 13.62 -17.19
CA MET A 280 7.91 14.30 -18.14
C MET A 280 8.56 14.56 -19.51
N ALA A 281 9.89 14.66 -19.55
CA ALA A 281 10.64 14.88 -20.77
C ALA A 281 10.94 13.60 -21.57
N ALA A 282 10.69 12.42 -21.01
CA ALA A 282 10.95 11.14 -21.64
C ALA A 282 10.14 10.98 -22.95
N LYS A 283 10.80 10.59 -24.03
CA LYS A 283 10.18 10.46 -25.36
C LYS A 283 9.91 9.01 -25.76
N THR A 284 10.59 8.09 -25.13
CA THR A 284 10.45 6.64 -25.40
C THR A 284 10.07 5.90 -24.13
N ARG A 285 9.53 4.69 -24.29
CA ARG A 285 9.19 3.81 -23.15
C ARG A 285 10.43 3.47 -22.31
N ASP A 286 11.57 3.25 -22.94
CA ASP A 286 12.81 2.92 -22.22
C ASP A 286 13.35 4.12 -21.43
N GLU A 287 13.35 5.31 -22.01
CA GLU A 287 13.69 6.54 -21.27
C GLU A 287 12.77 6.77 -20.09
N LEU A 288 11.45 6.61 -20.30
CA LEU A 288 10.44 6.74 -19.22
C LEU A 288 10.70 5.75 -18.09
N LYS A 289 10.99 4.49 -18.44
CA LYS A 289 11.27 3.43 -17.47
C LYS A 289 12.50 3.75 -16.61
N VAL A 290 13.59 4.21 -17.22
CA VAL A 290 14.80 4.58 -16.49
C VAL A 290 14.55 5.80 -15.60
N ALA A 291 13.88 6.82 -16.11
CA ALA A 291 13.55 8.03 -15.34
C ALA A 291 12.66 7.71 -14.12
N VAL A 292 11.64 6.86 -14.31
CA VAL A 292 10.74 6.43 -13.22
C VAL A 292 11.48 5.60 -12.19
N LYS A 293 12.32 4.64 -12.57
CA LYS A 293 13.17 3.89 -11.61
C LYS A 293 14.05 4.83 -10.79
N THR A 294 14.64 5.83 -11.43
CA THR A 294 15.46 6.82 -10.74
C THR A 294 14.63 7.62 -9.73
N LEU A 295 13.43 8.06 -10.12
CA LEU A 295 12.49 8.75 -9.21
C LEU A 295 12.03 7.85 -8.05
N ASP A 296 11.63 6.61 -8.32
CA ASP A 296 11.21 5.65 -7.30
C ASP A 296 12.30 5.42 -6.24
N ARG A 297 13.54 5.23 -6.70
CA ARG A 297 14.72 5.10 -5.83
C ARG A 297 14.88 6.28 -4.89
N VAL A 298 14.76 7.48 -5.41
CA VAL A 298 14.91 8.71 -4.62
C VAL A 298 13.73 8.89 -3.67
N LEU A 299 12.49 8.72 -4.12
CA LEU A 299 11.29 8.81 -3.27
C LEU A 299 11.37 7.87 -2.06
N ARG A 300 11.76 6.61 -2.29
CA ARG A 300 11.87 5.60 -1.22
C ARG A 300 12.94 5.97 -0.19
N SER A 301 13.97 6.68 -0.57
CA SER A 301 15.05 7.10 0.33
C SER A 301 14.62 8.13 1.37
N TYR A 302 13.47 8.79 1.18
CA TYR A 302 12.94 9.78 2.12
C TYR A 302 12.14 9.17 3.28
N TYR A 303 11.71 7.92 3.18
CA TYR A 303 10.97 7.19 4.24
C TYR A 303 9.75 7.95 4.77
N PHE A 304 9.03 8.67 3.91
CA PHE A 304 7.80 9.37 4.28
C PHE A 304 6.55 8.49 4.22
N TRP A 305 6.69 7.28 3.74
CA TRP A 305 5.63 6.29 3.67
C TRP A 305 6.06 4.97 4.31
N ILE A 306 5.09 4.24 4.86
CA ILE A 306 5.26 2.88 5.35
C ILE A 306 4.38 2.02 4.46
N PRO A 307 4.94 1.40 3.41
CA PRO A 307 4.15 0.64 2.45
C PRO A 307 3.47 -0.54 3.11
N GLN A 308 2.27 -0.83 2.65
CA GLN A 308 1.43 -1.90 3.18
C GLN A 308 1.47 -3.11 2.25
N TRP A 309 0.39 -3.43 1.57
CA TRP A 309 0.23 -4.66 0.78
C TRP A 309 -0.63 -4.42 -0.46
N PHE A 310 -0.56 -5.35 -1.39
CA PHE A 310 -1.44 -5.43 -2.54
C PHE A 310 -1.76 -6.90 -2.84
N LYS A 311 -2.70 -7.14 -3.75
CA LYS A 311 -2.95 -8.46 -4.32
C LYS A 311 -2.27 -8.55 -5.68
N ASP A 312 -1.42 -9.55 -5.84
CA ASP A 312 -0.83 -9.96 -7.12
C ASP A 312 -1.71 -10.98 -7.87
N VAL A 313 -2.90 -11.24 -7.34
CA VAL A 313 -3.90 -12.14 -7.91
C VAL A 313 -5.31 -11.56 -7.83
N HIS A 314 -6.14 -11.86 -8.81
CA HIS A 314 -7.58 -11.68 -8.71
C HIS A 314 -8.19 -12.87 -7.96
N THR A 315 -8.87 -12.61 -6.85
CA THR A 315 -9.65 -13.61 -6.12
C THR A 315 -11.07 -13.60 -6.67
N VAL A 316 -11.45 -14.62 -7.43
CA VAL A 316 -12.75 -14.68 -8.09
C VAL A 316 -13.52 -15.93 -7.69
N ALA A 317 -14.82 -15.77 -7.53
CA ALA A 317 -15.76 -16.85 -7.36
C ALA A 317 -16.92 -16.71 -8.35
N TYR A 318 -17.27 -17.77 -9.04
CA TYR A 318 -18.30 -17.73 -10.06
C TYR A 318 -19.00 -19.09 -10.19
N TYR A 319 -20.22 -19.04 -10.68
CA TYR A 319 -20.94 -20.25 -11.04
C TYR A 319 -20.30 -20.89 -12.27
N ASP A 320 -20.08 -22.21 -12.25
CA ASP A 320 -19.16 -22.95 -13.13
C ASP A 320 -19.62 -23.05 -14.61
N TYR A 321 -20.50 -22.17 -15.03
CA TYR A 321 -20.87 -21.98 -16.42
C TYR A 321 -20.11 -20.86 -17.13
N TYR A 322 -19.30 -20.06 -16.38
CA TYR A 322 -18.40 -19.09 -16.99
C TYR A 322 -17.11 -19.75 -17.44
N GLU A 323 -16.70 -19.40 -18.64
CA GLU A 323 -15.42 -19.82 -19.22
C GLU A 323 -14.63 -18.60 -19.66
N HIS A 324 -13.33 -18.74 -19.74
CA HIS A 324 -12.38 -17.70 -20.15
C HIS A 324 -11.19 -18.32 -20.87
N PRO A 325 -10.40 -17.55 -21.65
CA PRO A 325 -9.14 -18.04 -22.22
C PRO A 325 -8.19 -18.56 -21.15
N GLU A 326 -7.35 -19.53 -21.50
CA GLU A 326 -6.31 -20.03 -20.58
C GLU A 326 -5.39 -18.90 -20.11
N ASN A 327 -4.99 -18.04 -21.04
CA ASN A 327 -4.19 -16.85 -20.76
C ASN A 327 -5.08 -15.60 -20.83
N LEU A 328 -5.29 -14.96 -19.69
CA LEU A 328 -5.97 -13.68 -19.60
C LEU A 328 -5.02 -12.52 -19.95
N PRO A 329 -5.55 -11.35 -20.32
CA PRO A 329 -4.74 -10.15 -20.48
C PRO A 329 -3.93 -9.83 -19.22
N PRO A 330 -2.68 -9.33 -19.35
CA PRO A 330 -1.79 -9.15 -18.21
C PRO A 330 -2.24 -8.07 -17.21
N TYR A 331 -2.99 -7.07 -17.67
CA TYR A 331 -3.34 -5.88 -16.87
C TYR A 331 -4.85 -5.73 -16.62
N ASP A 332 -5.64 -6.70 -17.00
CA ASP A 332 -7.08 -6.73 -16.75
C ASP A 332 -7.56 -8.18 -16.79
N MET A 333 -8.44 -8.55 -15.90
CA MET A 333 -9.11 -9.85 -15.93
C MET A 333 -10.04 -9.99 -17.16
N GLY A 334 -10.45 -8.87 -17.75
CA GLY A 334 -11.25 -8.81 -18.97
C GLY A 334 -12.62 -9.46 -18.83
N LEU A 335 -13.26 -9.33 -17.67
CA LEU A 335 -14.53 -10.02 -17.38
C LEU A 335 -15.62 -9.73 -18.41
N LEU A 336 -15.71 -8.49 -18.90
CA LEU A 336 -16.74 -8.10 -19.86
C LEU A 336 -16.34 -8.33 -21.32
N ASP A 337 -15.06 -8.65 -21.57
CA ASP A 337 -14.48 -8.71 -22.92
C ASP A 337 -14.07 -10.13 -23.33
N PHE A 338 -13.58 -10.94 -22.40
CA PHE A 338 -12.94 -12.21 -22.68
C PHE A 338 -13.59 -13.43 -22.00
N TRP A 339 -14.60 -13.22 -21.18
CA TRP A 339 -15.35 -14.30 -20.53
C TRP A 339 -16.64 -14.56 -21.29
N TRP A 340 -17.05 -15.83 -21.35
CA TRP A 340 -18.30 -16.23 -22.00
C TRP A 340 -19.08 -17.23 -21.16
N ILE A 341 -20.34 -17.43 -21.55
CA ILE A 341 -21.22 -18.41 -20.93
C ILE A 341 -21.17 -19.71 -21.74
N ASN A 342 -20.85 -20.82 -21.05
CA ASN A 342 -21.11 -22.16 -21.61
C ASN A 342 -22.59 -22.50 -21.40
N ASN A 343 -23.35 -22.51 -22.47
CA ASN A 343 -24.80 -22.68 -22.41
C ASN A 343 -25.22 -24.07 -21.93
N GLU A 344 -24.44 -25.13 -22.18
CA GLU A 344 -24.73 -26.49 -21.70
C GLU A 344 -24.63 -26.50 -20.17
N LYS A 345 -23.52 -26.08 -19.61
CA LYS A 345 -23.32 -25.97 -18.18
C LYS A 345 -24.33 -25.03 -17.49
N TYR A 346 -24.68 -23.93 -18.15
CA TYR A 346 -25.71 -23.02 -17.63
C TYR A 346 -27.05 -23.74 -17.45
N ASN A 347 -27.48 -24.50 -18.48
CA ASN A 347 -28.73 -25.23 -18.44
C ASN A 347 -28.70 -26.37 -17.39
N GLU A 348 -27.57 -27.06 -17.26
CA GLU A 348 -27.37 -28.09 -16.21
C GLU A 348 -27.54 -27.49 -14.83
N LEU A 349 -26.80 -26.44 -14.49
CA LEU A 349 -26.89 -25.80 -13.19
C LEU A 349 -28.28 -25.22 -12.91
N LYS A 350 -28.95 -24.67 -13.92
CA LYS A 350 -30.32 -24.17 -13.80
C LYS A 350 -31.31 -25.31 -13.51
N ASN A 351 -31.18 -26.45 -14.18
CA ASN A 351 -32.03 -27.62 -13.94
C ASN A 351 -31.80 -28.23 -12.55
N GLU A 352 -30.60 -28.10 -12.00
CA GLU A 352 -30.27 -28.52 -10.64
C GLU A 352 -30.73 -27.52 -9.56
N GLY A 353 -31.28 -26.37 -9.97
CA GLY A 353 -31.75 -25.32 -9.05
C GLY A 353 -30.64 -24.56 -8.37
N ALA A 354 -29.52 -24.30 -9.08
CA ALA A 354 -28.38 -23.58 -8.55
C ALA A 354 -28.63 -22.09 -8.34
N PHE A 355 -29.56 -21.47 -9.11
CA PHE A 355 -29.96 -20.06 -9.10
C PHE A 355 -31.32 -19.84 -9.74
#